data_3ee10cdfe4a28a6ff488df912b31be74
#
_entry.id   3ee10cdfe4a28a6ff488df912b31be74
#
_cell.length_a   1.000
_cell.length_b   1.000
_cell.length_c   1.000
_cell.angle_alpha   90.00
_cell.angle_beta   90.00
_cell.angle_gamma   90.00
#
_symmetry.space_group_name_H-M   'P 1'
#
loop_
_entity.id
_entity.type
_entity.pdbx_description
1 polymer ?
#
loop_
_entity_poly.entity_id
_entity_poly.type
_entity_poly.pdbx_seq_one_letter_code
_entity_poly.pdbx_strand_id
1 'polypeptide(L)'
;MSRTPSNMIPLGTKAPEFNLYDTVSQKTLSLEALKGKKGTVIMFICNHCPFVIHVNEALVTIASVYSKKGISFIAISSNDVVNYPQDSPEKMTLHAKENNYPFPYLYDETQAIAKAYDAACTP
;
A
#
# COMPACT_ATOMS: atom_id res chain seq x y z
N MET A 1 13.43 -10.91 -8.32
CA MET A 1 13.06 -9.49 -8.09
C MET A 1 14.16 -8.61 -8.66
N SER A 2 13.80 -7.74 -9.55
CA SER A 2 14.77 -6.81 -10.14
C SER A 2 15.02 -5.63 -9.20
N ARG A 3 16.21 -5.08 -9.29
CA ARG A 3 16.58 -3.85 -8.56
C ARG A 3 16.18 -2.65 -9.40
N THR A 4 14.94 -2.24 -9.28
CA THR A 4 14.40 -1.12 -10.03
C THR A 4 14.52 0.14 -9.17
N PRO A 5 15.20 1.18 -9.63
CA PRO A 5 15.29 2.43 -8.88
C PRO A 5 13.93 3.13 -8.83
N SER A 6 13.66 3.81 -7.72
CA SER A 6 12.44 4.61 -7.58
C SER A 6 12.48 5.82 -8.49
N ASN A 7 11.31 6.21 -8.99
CA ASN A 7 11.14 7.49 -9.66
C ASN A 7 10.81 8.54 -8.62
N MET A 8 11.46 9.69 -8.68
CA MET A 8 11.22 10.77 -7.73
C MET A 8 10.19 11.73 -8.29
N ILE A 9 9.19 12.04 -7.49
CA ILE A 9 8.15 13.00 -7.83
C ILE A 9 8.52 14.33 -7.17
N PRO A 10 8.42 15.48 -7.89
CA PRO A 10 8.74 16.77 -7.29
C PRO A 10 7.89 17.06 -6.05
N LEU A 11 8.51 17.64 -5.04
CA LEU A 11 7.80 18.08 -3.84
C LEU A 11 6.73 19.11 -4.21
N GLY A 12 5.59 19.03 -3.55
CA GLY A 12 4.46 19.91 -3.85
C GLY A 12 3.52 19.36 -4.93
N THR A 13 3.86 18.23 -5.54
CA THR A 13 2.95 17.56 -6.48
C THR A 13 1.72 17.09 -5.73
N LYS A 14 0.53 17.38 -6.27
CA LYS A 14 -0.72 16.94 -5.66
C LYS A 14 -0.86 15.42 -5.78
N ALA A 15 -1.17 14.76 -4.66
CA ALA A 15 -1.39 13.32 -4.65
C ALA A 15 -2.61 12.95 -5.48
N PRO A 16 -2.49 12.02 -6.45
CA PRO A 16 -3.64 11.55 -7.23
C PRO A 16 -4.72 10.93 -6.34
N GLU A 17 -5.97 11.24 -6.63
CA GLU A 17 -7.11 10.63 -5.96
C GLU A 17 -7.27 9.16 -6.37
N PHE A 18 -7.84 8.37 -5.48
CA PHE A 18 -8.16 6.98 -5.82
C PHE A 18 -9.40 6.50 -5.08
N ASN A 19 -9.94 5.41 -5.58
CA ASN A 19 -11.09 4.74 -5.02
C ASN A 19 -10.85 3.24 -5.24
N LEU A 20 -10.33 2.56 -4.22
CA LEU A 20 -9.85 1.18 -4.34
C LEU A 20 -10.48 0.27 -3.29
N TYR A 21 -10.60 -1.01 -3.64
CA TYR A 21 -11.09 -2.03 -2.73
C TYR A 21 -10.06 -2.30 -1.63
N ASP A 22 -10.50 -2.17 -0.37
CA ASP A 22 -9.68 -2.51 0.79
C ASP A 22 -9.91 -3.96 1.18
N THR A 23 -8.86 -4.76 1.13
CA THR A 23 -8.93 -6.19 1.44
C THR A 23 -9.08 -6.46 2.94
N VAL A 24 -8.79 -5.48 3.79
CA VAL A 24 -8.94 -5.62 5.26
C VAL A 24 -10.40 -5.40 5.69
N SER A 25 -11.00 -4.27 5.29
CA SER A 25 -12.39 -3.94 5.65
C SER A 25 -13.41 -4.50 4.66
N GLN A 26 -12.95 -4.93 3.50
CA GLN A 26 -13.78 -5.42 2.38
C GLN A 26 -14.75 -4.36 1.86
N LYS A 27 -14.30 -3.10 1.87
CA LYS A 27 -15.05 -1.95 1.36
C LYS A 27 -14.18 -1.17 0.38
N THR A 28 -14.82 -0.45 -0.53
CA THR A 28 -14.12 0.49 -1.42
C THR A 28 -13.85 1.78 -0.67
N LEU A 29 -12.58 2.19 -0.60
CA LEU A 29 -12.15 3.37 0.16
C LEU A 29 -11.42 4.35 -0.75
N SER A 30 -11.56 5.64 -0.44
CA SER A 30 -10.93 6.72 -1.17
C SER A 30 -9.79 7.36 -0.38
N LEU A 31 -8.89 8.05 -1.07
CA LEU A 31 -7.85 8.83 -0.41
C LEU A 31 -8.45 9.86 0.55
N GLU A 32 -9.52 10.54 0.12
CA GLU A 32 -10.21 11.56 0.93
C GLU A 32 -10.69 10.98 2.26
N ALA A 33 -11.22 9.75 2.25
CA ALA A 33 -11.70 9.09 3.44
C ALA A 33 -10.56 8.59 4.36
N LEU A 34 -9.39 8.30 3.77
CA LEU A 34 -8.29 7.65 4.49
C LEU A 34 -7.18 8.59 4.92
N LYS A 35 -7.10 9.78 4.33
CA LYS A 35 -5.98 10.69 4.62
C LYS A 35 -5.93 11.10 6.08
N GLY A 36 -4.72 11.26 6.61
CA GLY A 36 -4.50 11.65 7.99
C GLY A 36 -4.59 13.16 8.19
N LYS A 37 -4.82 13.57 9.44
CA LYS A 37 -4.92 15.00 9.80
C LYS A 37 -3.61 15.73 9.62
N LYS A 38 -2.49 15.08 9.97
CA LYS A 38 -1.15 15.68 9.90
C LYS A 38 -0.35 15.23 8.71
N GLY A 39 -0.65 14.05 8.18
CA GLY A 39 0.05 13.51 7.03
C GLY A 39 -0.44 12.13 6.67
N THR A 40 -0.04 11.67 5.49
CA THR A 40 -0.42 10.36 4.99
C THR A 40 0.79 9.71 4.34
N VAL A 41 1.06 8.45 4.70
CA VAL A 41 2.10 7.64 4.08
C VAL A 41 1.42 6.62 3.18
N ILE A 42 1.73 6.67 1.88
CA ILE A 42 1.20 5.73 0.90
C ILE A 42 2.34 4.79 0.51
N MET A 43 2.09 3.49 0.63
CA MET A 43 3.09 2.46 0.40
C MET A 43 2.63 1.51 -0.68
N PHE A 44 3.45 1.32 -1.71
CA PHE A 44 3.18 0.30 -2.73
C PHE A 44 3.95 -0.96 -2.34
N ILE A 45 3.21 -1.97 -1.86
CA ILE A 45 3.77 -3.22 -1.36
C ILE A 45 3.04 -4.41 -1.98
N CYS A 46 3.52 -5.61 -1.72
CA CYS A 46 2.87 -6.85 -2.16
C CYS A 46 3.09 -7.95 -1.12
N ASN A 47 2.47 -9.10 -1.34
CA ASN A 47 2.54 -10.19 -0.36
C ASN A 47 3.86 -10.96 -0.41
N HIS A 48 4.46 -11.08 -1.59
CA HIS A 48 5.59 -12.00 -1.80
C HIS A 48 6.95 -11.32 -1.95
N CYS A 49 7.00 -9.99 -2.06
CA CYS A 49 8.26 -9.28 -2.29
C CYS A 49 9.21 -9.45 -1.10
N PRO A 50 10.43 -9.97 -1.30
CA PRO A 50 11.39 -10.13 -0.22
C PRO A 50 11.74 -8.84 0.51
N PHE A 51 11.77 -7.71 -0.21
CA PHE A 51 12.03 -6.41 0.39
C PHE A 51 10.89 -5.98 1.33
N VAL A 52 9.64 -6.26 0.94
CA VAL A 52 8.48 -5.98 1.78
C VAL A 52 8.50 -6.87 3.02
N ILE A 53 8.72 -8.17 2.85
CA ILE A 53 8.78 -9.13 3.95
C ILE A 53 9.85 -8.72 4.96
N HIS A 54 10.99 -8.25 4.48
CA HIS A 54 12.09 -7.81 5.33
C HIS A 54 11.70 -6.63 6.24
N VAL A 55 10.87 -5.70 5.75
CA VAL A 55 10.51 -4.49 6.50
C VAL A 55 9.15 -4.57 7.19
N ASN A 56 8.38 -5.64 6.98
CA ASN A 56 7.00 -5.74 7.46
C ASN A 56 6.84 -5.47 8.95
N GLU A 57 7.66 -6.08 9.77
CA GLU A 57 7.58 -5.91 11.24
C GLU A 57 7.82 -4.46 11.64
N ALA A 58 8.84 -3.83 11.06
CA ALA A 58 9.16 -2.42 11.31
C ALA A 58 8.03 -1.51 10.82
N LEU A 59 7.44 -1.81 9.66
CA LEU A 59 6.30 -1.06 9.11
C LEU A 59 5.10 -1.09 10.05
N VAL A 60 4.76 -2.27 10.56
CA VAL A 60 3.64 -2.43 11.49
C VAL A 60 3.88 -1.63 12.77
N THR A 61 5.09 -1.68 13.31
CA THR A 61 5.47 -0.95 14.51
C THR A 61 5.37 0.56 14.29
N ILE A 62 5.94 1.07 13.21
CA ILE A 62 5.92 2.49 12.87
C ILE A 62 4.48 2.96 12.65
N ALA A 63 3.70 2.23 11.89
CA ALA A 63 2.30 2.58 11.61
C ALA A 63 1.47 2.61 12.89
N SER A 64 1.66 1.64 13.79
CA SER A 64 0.94 1.60 15.06
C SER A 64 1.25 2.80 15.94
N VAL A 65 2.50 3.26 15.96
CA VAL A 65 2.91 4.42 16.74
C VAL A 65 2.39 5.71 16.13
N TYR A 66 2.64 5.94 14.84
CA TYR A 66 2.38 7.22 14.20
C TYR A 66 0.91 7.42 13.82
N SER A 67 0.12 6.35 13.66
CA SER A 67 -1.31 6.49 13.43
C SER A 67 -2.01 7.20 14.60
N LYS A 68 -1.49 7.04 15.80
CA LYS A 68 -2.00 7.73 17.00
C LYS A 68 -1.60 9.21 17.04
N LYS A 69 -0.66 9.61 16.19
CA LYS A 69 -0.14 10.99 16.10
C LYS A 69 -0.72 11.78 14.93
N GLY A 70 -1.76 11.26 14.28
CA GLY A 70 -2.43 11.94 13.17
C GLY A 70 -1.85 11.62 11.79
N ILE A 71 -0.97 10.63 11.69
CA ILE A 71 -0.42 10.15 10.42
C ILE A 71 -1.17 8.89 10.00
N SER A 72 -1.80 8.92 8.82
CA SER A 72 -2.45 7.73 8.25
C SER A 72 -1.47 6.94 7.40
N PHE A 73 -1.58 5.63 7.44
CA PHE A 73 -0.80 4.72 6.59
C PHE A 73 -1.76 3.98 5.67
N ILE A 74 -1.43 3.94 4.39
CA ILE A 74 -2.23 3.27 3.36
C ILE A 74 -1.30 2.40 2.53
N ALA A 75 -1.57 1.10 2.49
CA ALA A 75 -0.82 0.18 1.64
C ALA A 75 -1.63 -0.14 0.40
N ILE A 76 -0.96 -0.19 -0.75
CA ILE A 76 -1.58 -0.49 -2.04
C ILE A 76 -0.76 -1.57 -2.73
N SER A 77 -1.43 -2.62 -3.22
CA SER A 77 -0.80 -3.62 -4.07
C SER A 77 -1.33 -3.49 -5.49
N SER A 78 -0.40 -3.32 -6.43
CA SER A 78 -0.71 -3.19 -7.85
C SER A 78 -0.11 -4.32 -8.67
N ASN A 79 0.27 -5.43 -8.03
CA ASN A 79 0.91 -6.54 -8.72
C ASN A 79 -0.07 -7.32 -9.60
N ASP A 80 0.48 -7.90 -10.65
CA ASP A 80 -0.27 -8.73 -11.60
C ASP A 80 -0.58 -10.08 -10.96
N VAL A 81 -1.84 -10.29 -10.58
CA VAL A 81 -2.26 -11.52 -9.90
C VAL A 81 -2.39 -12.72 -10.85
N VAL A 82 -2.42 -12.48 -12.15
CA VAL A 82 -2.43 -13.57 -13.14
C VAL A 82 -1.08 -14.28 -13.15
N ASN A 83 0.02 -13.50 -13.16
CA ASN A 83 1.38 -14.03 -13.12
C ASN A 83 1.88 -14.30 -11.69
N TYR A 84 1.30 -13.61 -10.71
CA TYR A 84 1.68 -13.72 -9.30
C TYR A 84 0.43 -13.98 -8.45
N PRO A 85 -0.14 -15.20 -8.50
CA PRO A 85 -1.38 -15.50 -7.76
C PRO A 85 -1.26 -15.30 -6.25
N GLN A 86 -0.05 -15.34 -5.71
CA GLN A 86 0.20 -15.10 -4.29
C GLN A 86 -0.10 -13.66 -3.86
N ASP A 87 -0.31 -12.75 -4.82
CA ASP A 87 -0.69 -11.36 -4.57
C ASP A 87 -2.17 -11.08 -4.80
N SER A 88 -3.00 -12.12 -4.91
CA SER A 88 -4.45 -11.97 -5.08
C SER A 88 -5.10 -11.25 -3.89
N PRO A 89 -6.27 -10.62 -4.08
CA PRO A 89 -6.97 -9.96 -2.97
C PRO A 89 -7.24 -10.87 -1.78
N GLU A 90 -7.57 -12.14 -2.02
CA GLU A 90 -7.79 -13.12 -0.97
C GLU A 90 -6.51 -13.37 -0.17
N LYS A 91 -5.39 -13.45 -0.85
CA LYS A 91 -4.07 -13.60 -0.21
C LYS A 91 -3.66 -12.32 0.51
N MET A 92 -4.03 -11.14 0.00
CA MET A 92 -3.81 -9.87 0.68
C MET A 92 -4.52 -9.83 2.03
N THR A 93 -5.77 -10.27 2.06
CA THR A 93 -6.56 -10.35 3.31
C THR A 93 -5.84 -11.22 4.34
N LEU A 94 -5.39 -12.41 3.93
CA LEU A 94 -4.66 -13.32 4.81
C LEU A 94 -3.33 -12.74 5.28
N HIS A 95 -2.60 -12.12 4.36
CA HIS A 95 -1.30 -11.51 4.66
C HIS A 95 -1.42 -10.38 5.68
N ALA A 96 -2.42 -9.52 5.51
CA ALA A 96 -2.69 -8.43 6.44
C ALA A 96 -3.05 -8.96 7.82
N LYS A 97 -3.84 -10.02 7.88
CA LYS A 97 -4.25 -10.66 9.14
C LYS A 97 -3.06 -11.31 9.84
N GLU A 98 -2.24 -12.05 9.11
CA GLU A 98 -1.07 -12.74 9.65
C GLU A 98 -0.02 -11.77 10.18
N ASN A 99 0.13 -10.61 9.53
CA ASN A 99 1.10 -9.59 9.92
C ASN A 99 0.52 -8.50 10.81
N ASN A 100 -0.77 -8.60 11.18
CA ASN A 100 -1.45 -7.63 12.03
C ASN A 100 -1.35 -6.20 11.50
N TYR A 101 -1.58 -6.00 10.20
CA TYR A 101 -1.50 -4.68 9.59
C TYR A 101 -2.52 -3.73 10.26
N PRO A 102 -2.06 -2.61 10.85
CA PRO A 102 -2.96 -1.62 11.45
C PRO A 102 -3.45 -0.59 10.44
N PHE A 103 -3.30 -0.85 9.16
CA PHE A 103 -3.63 0.07 8.07
C PHE A 103 -4.41 -0.65 6.97
N PRO A 104 -5.15 0.10 6.12
CA PRO A 104 -5.82 -0.48 4.95
C PRO A 104 -4.81 -1.08 3.97
N TYR A 105 -5.22 -2.14 3.29
CA TYR A 105 -4.40 -2.80 2.27
C TYR A 105 -5.23 -2.89 0.99
N LEU A 106 -5.05 -1.92 0.12
CA LEU A 106 -5.89 -1.68 -1.05
C LEU A 106 -5.40 -2.45 -2.28
N TYR A 107 -6.32 -2.86 -3.12
CA TYR A 107 -6.02 -3.58 -4.36
C TYR A 107 -6.21 -2.68 -5.58
N ASP A 108 -5.13 -2.43 -6.30
CA ASP A 108 -5.08 -1.64 -7.53
C ASP A 108 -5.02 -2.60 -8.73
N GLU A 109 -6.17 -3.13 -9.12
CA GLU A 109 -6.29 -4.19 -10.11
C GLU A 109 -5.70 -3.81 -11.47
N THR A 110 -5.95 -2.61 -11.94
CA THR A 110 -5.53 -2.14 -13.26
C THR A 110 -4.14 -1.53 -13.28
N GLN A 111 -3.52 -1.37 -12.13
CA GLN A 111 -2.25 -0.66 -11.97
C GLN A 111 -2.35 0.85 -12.28
N ALA A 112 -3.56 1.37 -12.43
CA ALA A 112 -3.77 2.78 -12.76
C ALA A 112 -3.23 3.71 -11.68
N ILE A 113 -3.40 3.34 -10.41
CA ILE A 113 -2.95 4.17 -9.30
C ILE A 113 -1.42 4.11 -9.15
N ALA A 114 -0.81 2.94 -9.34
CA ALA A 114 0.65 2.85 -9.35
C ALA A 114 1.24 3.75 -10.43
N LYS A 115 0.63 3.77 -11.62
CA LYS A 115 1.07 4.62 -12.71
C LYS A 115 0.86 6.10 -12.39
N ALA A 116 -0.28 6.46 -11.79
CA ALA A 116 -0.58 7.83 -11.41
C ALA A 116 0.42 8.38 -10.37
N TYR A 117 0.88 7.52 -9.46
CA TYR A 117 1.89 7.88 -8.46
C TYR A 117 3.33 7.67 -8.93
N ASP A 118 3.51 7.24 -10.18
CA ASP A 118 4.83 6.93 -10.74
C ASP A 118 5.61 5.92 -9.86
N ALA A 119 4.88 4.95 -9.32
CA ALA A 119 5.48 3.90 -8.50
C ALA A 119 6.18 2.88 -9.41
N ALA A 120 7.49 2.75 -9.26
CA ALA A 120 8.30 1.91 -10.14
C ALA A 120 8.42 0.46 -9.63
N CYS A 121 8.33 0.26 -8.31
CA CYS A 121 8.55 -1.06 -7.70
C CYS A 121 7.96 -1.10 -6.28
N THR A 122 8.00 -2.28 -5.65
CA THR A 122 7.66 -2.48 -4.23
C THR A 122 8.95 -2.73 -3.44
N PRO A 123 9.06 -2.23 -2.22
CA PRO A 123 8.29 -1.14 -1.66
C PRO A 123 8.63 0.22 -2.25
#